data_4fe44e528b3ea251c9fd2cdb8b64f9f2
#
_entry.id   4fe44e528b3ea251c9fd2cdb8b64f9f2
#
_cell.length_a   1.000
_cell.length_b   1.000
_cell.length_c   1.000
_cell.angle_alpha   90.00
_cell.angle_beta   90.00
_cell.angle_gamma   90.00
#
_symmetry.space_group_name_H-M   'P 1'
#
loop_
_entity.id
_entity.type
_entity.pdbx_description
1 polymer ?
#
loop_
_entity_poly.entity_id
_entity_poly.type
_entity_poly.pdbx_seq_one_letter_code
_entity_poly.pdbx_strand_id
1 'polypeptide(L)'
;MLLANLHADPQAQRFADVRGRYDGGVILAAVLLACLGAVMVASSSIAVADNQHIGAFYYFKRHLVFLALGLGLALAMARIELDWIERHAPLLLLGGIVLLLLVFVPLVGVRVNGARRWIRFGFFGLQSVEVVKLILIVYMASYLVRHRDNVQASLFGLVKPLAIAALLVALLLAQPDFGSAALLMAVTLGMVWLGGARVRNLLLLGAFAAPLLAGAALSQ
;
A
#
# COMPACT_ATOMS: atom_id res chain seq x y z
N MET A 1 -29.22 -25.58 31.57
CA MET A 1 -29.28 -26.09 30.21
C MET A 1 -29.91 -25.04 29.33
N LEU A 2 -29.23 -23.88 29.19
CA LEU A 2 -29.76 -22.65 28.57
C LEU A 2 -28.58 -21.85 28.00
N LEU A 3 -27.81 -22.43 27.04
CA LEU A 3 -26.73 -21.73 26.36
C LEU A 3 -26.42 -22.41 25.03
N ALA A 4 -27.34 -22.42 24.12
CA ALA A 4 -27.04 -22.93 22.79
C ALA A 4 -27.82 -22.25 21.68
N ASN A 5 -27.93 -20.92 21.72
CA ASN A 5 -28.37 -20.17 20.54
C ASN A 5 -27.61 -18.84 20.49
N LEU A 6 -26.30 -18.90 20.49
CA LEU A 6 -25.50 -17.89 19.81
C LEU A 6 -25.75 -18.13 18.32
N HIS A 7 -26.57 -17.31 17.72
CA HIS A 7 -26.63 -17.18 16.28
C HIS A 7 -25.20 -16.90 15.83
N ALA A 8 -24.52 -17.96 15.39
CA ALA A 8 -23.21 -17.81 14.77
C ALA A 8 -23.41 -16.83 13.60
N ASP A 9 -22.79 -15.69 13.69
CA ASP A 9 -22.81 -14.67 12.66
C ASP A 9 -22.52 -15.39 11.32
N PRO A 10 -23.42 -15.31 10.32
CA PRO A 10 -23.20 -15.98 9.02
C PRO A 10 -21.88 -15.56 8.38
N GLN A 11 -21.34 -14.39 8.76
CA GLN A 11 -20.00 -13.94 8.35
C GLN A 11 -18.90 -14.73 9.08
N ALA A 12 -19.04 -15.00 10.37
CA ALA A 12 -18.07 -15.81 11.11
C ALA A 12 -18.00 -17.25 10.60
N GLN A 13 -19.13 -17.83 10.18
CA GLN A 13 -19.16 -19.16 9.55
C GLN A 13 -18.49 -19.14 8.17
N ARG A 14 -18.70 -18.10 7.35
CA ARG A 14 -18.00 -17.94 6.07
C ARG A 14 -16.48 -17.82 6.25
N PHE A 15 -16.02 -17.12 7.28
CA PHE A 15 -14.59 -17.01 7.58
C PHE A 15 -13.98 -18.33 8.05
N ALA A 16 -14.73 -19.18 8.78
CA ALA A 16 -14.27 -20.51 9.19
C ALA A 16 -14.13 -21.47 8.00
N ASP A 17 -15.05 -21.40 7.02
CA ASP A 17 -15.03 -22.24 5.81
C ASP A 17 -13.92 -21.83 4.82
N VAL A 18 -13.48 -20.58 4.82
CA VAL A 18 -12.43 -20.05 3.93
C VAL A 18 -11.02 -20.29 4.50
N ARG A 19 -10.90 -20.68 5.76
CA ARG A 19 -9.62 -20.92 6.43
C ARG A 19 -8.91 -22.13 5.78
N GLY A 20 -8.00 -21.85 4.84
CA GLY A 20 -7.13 -22.82 4.20
C GLY A 20 -7.44 -23.15 2.72
N ARG A 21 -8.41 -22.52 2.09
CA ARG A 21 -8.64 -22.64 0.65
C ARG A 21 -8.05 -21.45 -0.08
N TYR A 22 -6.98 -21.70 -0.81
CA TYR A 22 -6.48 -20.74 -1.81
C TYR A 22 -7.46 -20.70 -2.99
N ASP A 23 -7.86 -19.52 -3.41
CA ASP A 23 -8.64 -19.33 -4.63
C ASP A 23 -7.75 -19.65 -5.85
N GLY A 24 -8.03 -20.76 -6.51
CA GLY A 24 -7.28 -21.19 -7.70
C GLY A 24 -7.37 -20.16 -8.85
N GLY A 25 -8.48 -19.44 -8.96
CA GLY A 25 -8.66 -18.39 -9.97
C GLY A 25 -7.71 -17.22 -9.74
N VAL A 26 -7.58 -16.78 -8.49
CA VAL A 26 -6.63 -15.69 -8.12
C VAL A 26 -5.18 -16.12 -8.36
N ILE A 27 -4.83 -17.37 -7.97
CA ILE A 27 -3.47 -17.89 -8.19
C ILE A 27 -3.18 -17.98 -9.69
N LEU A 28 -4.11 -18.53 -10.48
CA LEU A 28 -3.95 -18.65 -11.92
C LEU A 28 -3.77 -17.26 -12.58
N ALA A 29 -4.60 -16.28 -12.22
CA ALA A 29 -4.50 -14.94 -12.72
C ALA A 29 -3.15 -14.29 -12.36
N ALA A 30 -2.68 -14.47 -11.12
CA ALA A 30 -1.39 -13.95 -10.67
C ALA A 30 -0.22 -14.59 -11.45
N VAL A 31 -0.26 -15.90 -11.67
CA VAL A 31 0.76 -16.62 -12.46
C VAL A 31 0.76 -16.15 -13.92
N LEU A 32 -0.41 -16.04 -14.54
CA LEU A 32 -0.52 -15.56 -15.93
C LEU A 32 0.02 -14.14 -16.08
N LEU A 33 -0.32 -13.24 -15.17
CA LEU A 33 0.20 -11.87 -15.16
C LEU A 33 1.71 -11.82 -14.95
N ALA A 34 2.25 -12.65 -14.05
CA ALA A 34 3.69 -12.75 -13.82
C ALA A 34 4.44 -13.27 -15.05
N CYS A 35 3.90 -14.30 -15.73
CA CYS A 35 4.47 -14.83 -16.97
C CYS A 35 4.43 -13.79 -18.09
N LEU A 36 3.30 -13.13 -18.28
CA LEU A 36 3.13 -12.08 -19.29
C LEU A 36 4.07 -10.91 -19.01
N GLY A 37 4.19 -10.47 -17.76
CA GLY A 37 5.15 -9.45 -17.34
C GLY A 37 6.59 -9.85 -17.62
N ALA A 38 6.97 -11.10 -17.35
CA ALA A 38 8.31 -11.61 -17.63
C ALA A 38 8.64 -11.58 -19.13
N VAL A 39 7.69 -12.00 -19.99
CA VAL A 39 7.85 -11.96 -21.45
C VAL A 39 7.97 -10.51 -21.95
N MET A 40 7.12 -9.61 -21.45
CA MET A 40 7.18 -8.20 -21.83
C MET A 40 8.49 -7.53 -21.41
N VAL A 41 8.98 -7.80 -20.19
CA VAL A 41 10.29 -7.30 -19.76
C VAL A 41 11.41 -7.88 -20.60
N ALA A 42 11.38 -9.18 -20.93
CA ALA A 42 12.37 -9.78 -21.81
C ALA A 42 12.41 -9.08 -23.17
N SER A 43 11.24 -8.86 -23.79
CA SER A 43 11.14 -8.23 -25.11
C SER A 43 11.57 -6.75 -25.10
N SER A 44 11.08 -5.97 -24.16
CA SER A 44 11.31 -4.51 -24.11
C SER A 44 12.72 -4.13 -23.64
N SER A 45 13.37 -4.97 -22.83
CA SER A 45 14.65 -4.64 -22.23
C SER A 45 15.86 -4.93 -23.11
N ILE A 46 15.70 -5.72 -24.18
CA ILE A 46 16.81 -6.06 -25.10
C ILE A 46 17.37 -4.79 -25.77
N ALA A 47 16.51 -3.96 -26.35
CA ALA A 47 16.94 -2.73 -27.01
C ALA A 47 17.60 -1.73 -26.04
N VAL A 48 17.14 -1.67 -24.80
CA VAL A 48 17.72 -0.80 -23.76
C VAL A 48 19.09 -1.33 -23.32
N ALA A 49 19.22 -2.65 -23.17
CA ALA A 49 20.46 -3.29 -22.79
C ALA A 49 21.55 -3.15 -23.89
N ASP A 50 21.15 -3.24 -25.16
CA ASP A 50 22.03 -3.06 -26.29
C ASP A 50 22.59 -1.63 -26.35
N ASN A 51 21.72 -0.63 -26.22
CA ASN A 51 22.13 0.77 -26.16
C ASN A 51 23.10 1.11 -25.00
N GLN A 52 23.04 0.34 -23.93
CA GLN A 52 23.91 0.53 -22.74
C GLN A 52 25.16 -0.35 -22.76
N HIS A 53 25.39 -1.12 -23.82
CA HIS A 53 26.49 -2.07 -23.95
C HIS A 53 26.57 -3.10 -22.78
N ILE A 54 25.41 -3.44 -22.21
CA ILE A 54 25.26 -4.50 -21.20
C ILE A 54 24.59 -5.71 -21.83
N GLY A 55 24.83 -6.90 -21.27
CA GLY A 55 24.29 -8.13 -21.88
C GLY A 55 22.78 -8.08 -22.07
N ALA A 56 22.29 -8.50 -23.25
CA ALA A 56 20.89 -8.41 -23.68
C ALA A 56 19.85 -8.90 -22.63
N PHE A 57 20.22 -9.88 -21.82
CA PHE A 57 19.34 -10.44 -20.79
C PHE A 57 19.62 -9.91 -19.39
N TYR A 58 20.40 -8.84 -19.22
CA TYR A 58 20.73 -8.30 -17.89
C TYR A 58 19.46 -7.90 -17.09
N TYR A 59 18.58 -7.10 -17.69
CA TYR A 59 17.35 -6.65 -17.04
C TYR A 59 16.37 -7.80 -16.81
N PHE A 60 16.28 -8.76 -17.73
CA PHE A 60 15.44 -9.94 -17.57
C PHE A 60 15.89 -10.83 -16.41
N LYS A 61 17.17 -11.12 -16.28
CA LYS A 61 17.72 -11.88 -15.16
C LYS A 61 17.43 -11.18 -13.83
N ARG A 62 17.65 -9.86 -13.79
CA ARG A 62 17.34 -9.04 -12.63
C ARG A 62 15.85 -9.07 -12.28
N HIS A 63 14.97 -8.99 -13.28
CA HIS A 63 13.52 -9.11 -13.09
C HIS A 63 13.13 -10.45 -12.49
N LEU A 64 13.67 -11.56 -12.99
CA LEU A 64 13.40 -12.90 -12.46
C LEU A 64 13.84 -13.05 -10.99
N VAL A 65 14.99 -12.50 -10.62
CA VAL A 65 15.44 -12.50 -9.22
C VAL A 65 14.45 -11.76 -8.33
N PHE A 66 14.01 -10.55 -8.74
CA PHE A 66 13.03 -9.80 -7.95
C PHE A 66 11.65 -10.45 -7.93
N LEU A 67 11.24 -11.10 -9.03
CA LEU A 67 9.99 -11.87 -9.09
C LEU A 67 10.02 -13.05 -8.12
N ALA A 68 11.13 -13.80 -8.07
CA ALA A 68 11.32 -14.90 -7.14
C ALA A 68 11.34 -14.42 -5.67
N LEU A 69 12.03 -13.32 -5.38
CA LEU A 69 12.04 -12.70 -4.06
C LEU A 69 10.64 -12.21 -3.66
N GLY A 70 9.92 -11.56 -4.58
CA GLY A 70 8.54 -11.11 -4.37
C GLY A 70 7.59 -12.27 -4.09
N LEU A 71 7.70 -13.37 -4.84
CA LEU A 71 6.91 -14.57 -4.62
C LEU A 71 7.23 -15.21 -3.26
N GLY A 72 8.51 -15.29 -2.90
CA GLY A 72 8.94 -15.78 -1.58
C GLY A 72 8.38 -14.94 -0.45
N LEU A 73 8.40 -13.61 -0.59
CA LEU A 73 7.84 -12.69 0.38
C LEU A 73 6.30 -12.83 0.47
N ALA A 74 5.60 -12.97 -0.67
CA ALA A 74 4.17 -13.19 -0.70
C ALA A 74 3.77 -14.49 0.02
N LEU A 75 4.51 -15.57 -0.21
CA LEU A 75 4.30 -16.85 0.49
C LEU A 75 4.59 -16.76 1.99
N ALA A 76 5.61 -15.99 2.39
CA ALA A 76 5.92 -15.74 3.79
C ALA A 76 4.78 -14.93 4.45
N MET A 77 4.31 -13.87 3.79
CA MET A 77 3.20 -13.04 4.29
C MET A 77 1.89 -13.84 4.39
N ALA A 78 1.63 -14.77 3.48
CA ALA A 78 0.44 -15.63 3.53
C ALA A 78 0.42 -16.57 4.75
N ARG A 79 1.54 -16.77 5.43
CA ARG A 79 1.64 -17.57 6.66
C ARG A 79 1.51 -16.74 7.94
N ILE A 80 1.55 -15.42 7.84
CA ILE A 80 1.42 -14.53 9.00
C ILE A 80 -0.06 -14.41 9.37
N GLU A 81 -0.37 -14.59 10.64
CA GLU A 81 -1.73 -14.41 11.16
C GLU A 81 -2.15 -12.94 11.06
N LEU A 82 -3.35 -12.70 10.53
CA LEU A 82 -3.90 -11.35 10.40
C LEU A 82 -4.01 -10.64 11.75
N ASP A 83 -4.32 -11.37 12.81
CA ASP A 83 -4.41 -10.83 14.18
C ASP A 83 -3.06 -10.24 14.64
N TRP A 84 -1.95 -10.87 14.23
CA TRP A 84 -0.62 -10.35 14.54
C TRP A 84 -0.37 -9.02 13.83
N ILE A 85 -0.71 -8.95 12.54
CA ILE A 85 -0.57 -7.74 11.72
C ILE A 85 -1.44 -6.62 12.31
N GLU A 86 -2.68 -6.94 12.68
CA GLU A 86 -3.61 -5.97 13.26
C GLU A 86 -3.12 -5.40 14.58
N ARG A 87 -2.60 -6.24 15.47
CA ARG A 87 -2.05 -5.80 16.75
C ARG A 87 -0.86 -4.86 16.59
N HIS A 88 -0.04 -5.09 15.57
CA HIS A 88 1.16 -4.30 15.32
C HIS A 88 0.95 -3.15 14.31
N ALA A 89 -0.29 -2.95 13.80
CA ALA A 89 -0.57 -1.90 12.83
C ALA A 89 -0.10 -0.49 13.23
N PRO A 90 -0.24 -0.02 14.50
CA PRO A 90 0.28 1.27 14.90
C PRO A 90 1.82 1.34 14.88
N LEU A 91 2.49 0.25 15.24
CA LEU A 91 3.95 0.17 15.20
C LEU A 91 4.47 0.14 13.76
N LEU A 92 3.78 -0.61 12.89
CA LEU A 92 4.07 -0.63 11.45
C LEU A 92 3.92 0.78 10.85
N LEU A 93 2.86 1.50 11.25
CA LEU A 93 2.65 2.88 10.80
C LEU A 93 3.80 3.79 11.22
N LEU A 94 4.25 3.70 12.46
CA LEU A 94 5.42 4.45 12.93
C LEU A 94 6.66 4.12 12.10
N GLY A 95 6.91 2.83 11.83
CA GLY A 95 7.97 2.37 10.93
C GLY A 95 7.85 2.95 9.52
N GLY A 96 6.63 3.01 8.97
CA GLY A 96 6.34 3.63 7.67
C GLY A 96 6.65 5.12 7.63
N ILE A 97 6.30 5.87 8.68
CA ILE A 97 6.64 7.30 8.81
C ILE A 97 8.16 7.47 8.87
N VAL A 98 8.84 6.68 9.68
CA VAL A 98 10.31 6.70 9.77
C VAL A 98 10.93 6.39 8.40
N LEU A 99 10.39 5.42 7.68
CA LEU A 99 10.87 5.05 6.34
C LEU A 99 10.73 6.21 5.34
N LEU A 100 9.63 6.97 5.37
CA LEU A 100 9.47 8.17 4.55
C LEU A 100 10.43 9.27 4.95
N LEU A 101 10.69 9.46 6.25
CA LEU A 101 11.61 10.45 6.75
C LEU A 101 13.08 10.10 6.39
N LEU A 102 13.45 8.83 6.39
CA LEU A 102 14.79 8.36 6.00
C LEU A 102 15.16 8.74 4.56
N VAL A 103 14.19 8.90 3.68
CA VAL A 103 14.44 9.33 2.29
C VAL A 103 15.02 10.73 2.22
N PHE A 104 14.72 11.62 3.19
CA PHE A 104 15.27 12.96 3.24
C PHE A 104 16.74 13.00 3.69
N VAL A 105 17.24 11.93 4.31
CA VAL A 105 18.63 11.84 4.75
C VAL A 105 19.55 11.70 3.52
N PRO A 106 20.52 12.60 3.32
CA PRO A 106 21.33 12.66 2.09
C PRO A 106 22.10 11.39 1.75
N LEU A 107 22.50 10.62 2.75
CA LEU A 107 23.29 9.38 2.58
C LEU A 107 22.41 8.16 2.28
N VAL A 108 21.09 8.21 2.59
CA VAL A 108 20.15 7.10 2.49
C VAL A 108 19.26 7.27 1.26
N GLY A 109 18.73 8.46 1.09
CA GLY A 109 17.82 8.79 -0.01
C GLY A 109 18.53 9.11 -1.31
N VAL A 110 18.16 8.43 -2.38
CA VAL A 110 18.72 8.61 -3.73
C VAL A 110 17.76 9.44 -4.60
N ARG A 111 18.30 10.42 -5.31
CA ARG A 111 17.56 11.17 -6.33
C ARG A 111 17.47 10.36 -7.61
N VAL A 112 16.24 10.17 -8.10
CA VAL A 112 15.94 9.59 -9.41
C VAL A 112 14.95 10.51 -10.09
N ASN A 113 15.24 10.94 -11.31
CA ASN A 113 14.42 11.86 -12.10
C ASN A 113 14.01 13.13 -11.31
N GLY A 114 14.98 13.76 -10.62
CA GLY A 114 14.78 15.02 -9.88
C GLY A 114 14.19 14.87 -8.47
N ALA A 115 13.59 13.75 -8.12
CA ALA A 115 12.95 13.53 -6.82
C ALA A 115 13.68 12.49 -5.97
N ARG A 116 13.72 12.72 -4.65
CA ARG A 116 14.24 11.74 -3.68
C ARG A 116 13.11 10.87 -3.19
N ARG A 117 13.01 9.64 -3.76
CA ARG A 117 11.93 8.68 -3.47
C ARG A 117 12.43 7.29 -3.16
N TRP A 118 13.72 7.03 -3.39
CA TRP A 118 14.32 5.72 -3.33
C TRP A 118 15.32 5.63 -2.20
N ILE A 119 15.28 4.52 -1.49
CA ILE A 119 16.31 4.12 -0.53
C ILE A 119 17.15 3.04 -1.20
N ARG A 120 18.46 3.24 -1.25
CA ARG A 120 19.37 2.28 -1.88
C ARG A 120 19.93 1.33 -0.84
N PHE A 121 19.71 0.03 -1.06
CA PHE A 121 20.30 -1.06 -0.28
C PHE A 121 21.27 -1.84 -1.18
N GLY A 122 22.52 -1.41 -1.25
CA GLY A 122 23.52 -2.05 -2.11
C GLY A 122 23.10 -2.07 -3.59
N PHE A 123 22.76 -3.26 -4.09
CA PHE A 123 22.40 -3.48 -5.50
C PHE A 123 20.92 -3.30 -5.83
N PHE A 124 20.06 -3.08 -4.84
CA PHE A 124 18.65 -2.83 -5.08
C PHE A 124 18.17 -1.52 -4.46
N GLY A 125 17.16 -0.93 -5.08
CA GLY A 125 16.48 0.26 -4.58
C GLY A 125 15.07 -0.09 -4.11
N LEU A 126 14.69 0.38 -2.92
CA LEU A 126 13.35 0.29 -2.38
C LEU A 126 12.69 1.66 -2.49
N GLN A 127 11.51 1.72 -3.11
CA GLN A 127 10.68 2.91 -3.07
C GLN A 127 9.87 2.90 -1.77
N SER A 128 10.16 3.83 -0.88
CA SER A 128 9.57 3.86 0.48
C SER A 128 8.04 3.90 0.46
N VAL A 129 7.45 4.61 -0.48
CA VAL A 129 5.99 4.75 -0.58
C VAL A 129 5.27 3.43 -0.88
N GLU A 130 5.90 2.48 -1.58
CA GLU A 130 5.28 1.18 -1.87
C GLU A 130 4.98 0.41 -0.57
N VAL A 131 5.91 0.43 0.35
CA VAL A 131 5.74 -0.17 1.69
C VAL A 131 4.72 0.61 2.52
N VAL A 132 4.80 1.94 2.48
CA VAL A 132 3.91 2.81 3.27
C VAL A 132 2.46 2.70 2.83
N LYS A 133 2.18 2.51 1.54
CA LYS A 133 0.81 2.25 1.05
C LYS A 133 0.19 1.01 1.71
N LEU A 134 0.94 -0.09 1.75
CA LEU A 134 0.46 -1.33 2.39
C LEU A 134 0.25 -1.14 3.89
N ILE A 135 1.18 -0.48 4.57
CA ILE A 135 1.09 -0.19 6.00
C ILE A 135 -0.14 0.68 6.30
N LEU A 136 -0.39 1.71 5.49
CA LEU A 136 -1.56 2.57 5.67
C LEU A 136 -2.86 1.78 5.50
N ILE A 137 -2.97 0.91 4.49
CA ILE A 137 -4.15 0.08 4.27
C ILE A 137 -4.41 -0.80 5.50
N VAL A 138 -3.38 -1.45 6.02
CA VAL A 138 -3.48 -2.29 7.23
C VAL A 138 -3.92 -1.46 8.45
N TYR A 139 -3.28 -0.31 8.67
CA TYR A 139 -3.63 0.57 9.77
C TYR A 139 -5.08 1.08 9.66
N MET A 140 -5.48 1.54 8.48
CA MET A 140 -6.83 2.03 8.22
C MET A 140 -7.88 0.95 8.43
N ALA A 141 -7.64 -0.27 7.93
CA ALA A 141 -8.54 -1.41 8.11
C ALA A 141 -8.73 -1.72 9.61
N SER A 142 -7.63 -1.84 10.36
CA SER A 142 -7.66 -2.07 11.81
C SER A 142 -8.41 -0.94 12.55
N TYR A 143 -8.14 0.33 12.20
CA TYR A 143 -8.79 1.47 12.83
C TYR A 143 -10.30 1.51 12.56
N LEU A 144 -10.71 1.33 11.30
CA LEU A 144 -12.11 1.40 10.90
C LEU A 144 -12.96 0.29 11.54
N VAL A 145 -12.39 -0.91 11.70
CA VAL A 145 -13.07 -2.02 12.38
C VAL A 145 -13.23 -1.71 13.87
N ARG A 146 -12.16 -1.26 14.54
CA ARG A 146 -12.20 -0.99 16.00
C ARG A 146 -13.06 0.20 16.40
N HIS A 147 -13.22 1.19 15.50
CA HIS A 147 -13.93 2.43 15.79
C HIS A 147 -15.15 2.63 14.88
N ARG A 148 -15.76 1.54 14.41
CA ARG A 148 -16.84 1.54 13.43
C ARG A 148 -17.97 2.50 13.81
N ASP A 149 -18.47 2.43 15.05
CA ASP A 149 -19.60 3.24 15.50
C ASP A 149 -19.27 4.74 15.47
N ASN A 150 -18.08 5.11 15.91
CA ASN A 150 -17.62 6.51 15.90
C ASN A 150 -17.44 7.04 14.47
N VAL A 151 -16.91 6.22 13.55
CA VAL A 151 -16.72 6.57 12.14
C VAL A 151 -18.05 6.82 11.43
N GLN A 152 -19.07 6.01 11.75
CA GLN A 152 -20.41 6.14 11.17
C GLN A 152 -21.22 7.27 11.80
N ALA A 153 -21.02 7.53 13.09
CA ALA A 153 -21.79 8.51 13.84
C ALA A 153 -21.35 9.96 13.60
N SER A 154 -20.01 10.22 13.57
CA SER A 154 -19.50 11.58 13.61
C SER A 154 -18.26 11.80 12.75
N LEU A 155 -18.00 13.09 12.40
CA LEU A 155 -16.77 13.54 11.77
C LEU A 155 -15.54 13.32 12.68
N PHE A 156 -15.72 13.40 14.01
CA PHE A 156 -14.61 13.23 14.96
C PHE A 156 -13.99 11.83 14.90
N GLY A 157 -14.77 10.79 14.59
CA GLY A 157 -14.25 9.45 14.36
C GLY A 157 -13.31 9.34 13.15
N LEU A 158 -13.39 10.30 12.22
CA LEU A 158 -12.56 10.36 11.02
C LEU A 158 -11.30 11.21 11.20
N VAL A 159 -11.25 12.09 12.21
CA VAL A 159 -10.13 13.03 12.39
C VAL A 159 -8.80 12.30 12.51
N LYS A 160 -8.71 11.27 13.34
CA LYS A 160 -7.46 10.55 13.58
C LYS A 160 -6.92 9.85 12.32
N PRO A 161 -7.68 8.99 11.61
CA PRO A 161 -7.18 8.32 10.42
C PRO A 161 -6.87 9.31 9.28
N LEU A 162 -7.65 10.37 9.16
CA LEU A 162 -7.40 11.40 8.14
C LEU A 162 -6.18 12.27 8.46
N ALA A 163 -5.95 12.60 9.72
CA ALA A 163 -4.75 13.33 10.13
C ALA A 163 -3.48 12.53 9.81
N ILE A 164 -3.51 11.20 10.02
CA ILE A 164 -2.40 10.32 9.67
C ILE A 164 -2.21 10.26 8.14
N ALA A 165 -3.28 10.10 7.39
CA ALA A 165 -3.20 10.12 5.93
C ALA A 165 -2.68 11.47 5.41
N ALA A 166 -3.16 12.59 5.97
CA ALA A 166 -2.69 13.93 5.64
C ALA A 166 -1.20 14.12 5.95
N LEU A 167 -0.71 13.61 7.07
CA LEU A 167 0.71 13.63 7.41
C LEU A 167 1.54 12.86 6.36
N LEU A 168 1.13 11.66 5.98
CA LEU A 168 1.82 10.86 4.96
C LEU A 168 1.79 11.55 3.59
N VAL A 169 0.65 12.11 3.20
CA VAL A 169 0.50 12.90 1.97
C VAL A 169 1.41 14.12 1.99
N ALA A 170 1.47 14.85 3.09
CA ALA A 170 2.37 16.01 3.22
C ALA A 170 3.85 15.61 3.07
N LEU A 171 4.26 14.49 3.66
CA LEU A 171 5.61 13.96 3.48
C LEU A 171 5.91 13.58 2.03
N LEU A 172 4.94 12.99 1.31
CA LEU A 172 5.07 12.64 -0.11
C LEU A 172 5.15 13.89 -1.00
N LEU A 173 4.34 14.91 -0.71
CA LEU A 173 4.41 16.19 -1.42
C LEU A 173 5.76 16.89 -1.20
N ALA A 174 6.34 16.77 -0.01
CA ALA A 174 7.69 17.24 0.26
C ALA A 174 8.80 16.46 -0.50
N GLN A 175 8.49 15.25 -0.98
CA GLN A 175 9.36 14.42 -1.84
C GLN A 175 9.11 14.64 -3.34
N PRO A 176 8.44 15.68 -3.80
CA PRO A 176 7.69 15.92 -5.04
C PRO A 176 7.09 14.65 -5.66
N ASP A 177 6.25 13.91 -4.88
CA ASP A 177 5.60 12.67 -5.35
C ASP A 177 4.06 12.80 -5.36
N PHE A 178 3.54 13.55 -6.35
CA PHE A 178 2.10 13.79 -6.49
C PHE A 178 1.32 12.54 -6.80
N GLY A 179 1.86 11.67 -7.67
CA GLY A 179 1.17 10.45 -8.07
C GLY A 179 0.88 9.55 -6.86
N SER A 180 1.88 9.35 -6.03
CA SER A 180 1.74 8.56 -4.81
C SER A 180 0.87 9.25 -3.76
N ALA A 181 0.98 10.57 -3.62
CA ALA A 181 0.14 11.36 -2.70
C ALA A 181 -1.34 11.28 -3.09
N ALA A 182 -1.66 11.45 -4.38
CA ALA A 182 -3.02 11.34 -4.89
C ALA A 182 -3.58 9.92 -4.72
N LEU A 183 -2.79 8.90 -5.02
CA LEU A 183 -3.18 7.50 -4.83
C LEU A 183 -3.45 7.19 -3.35
N LEU A 184 -2.57 7.65 -2.45
CA LEU A 184 -2.73 7.44 -1.02
C LEU A 184 -4.01 8.09 -0.48
N MET A 185 -4.30 9.31 -0.96
CA MET A 185 -5.54 10.01 -0.62
C MET A 185 -6.77 9.27 -1.16
N ALA A 186 -6.74 8.81 -2.41
CA ALA A 186 -7.83 8.05 -3.02
C ALA A 186 -8.10 6.75 -2.26
N VAL A 187 -7.05 6.00 -1.91
CA VAL A 187 -7.15 4.77 -1.09
C VAL A 187 -7.75 5.09 0.28
N THR A 188 -7.29 6.15 0.94
CA THR A 188 -7.82 6.57 2.25
C THR A 188 -9.31 6.88 2.19
N LEU A 189 -9.73 7.70 1.23
CA LEU A 189 -11.14 8.06 1.05
C LEU A 189 -12.00 6.84 0.69
N GLY A 190 -11.49 5.96 -0.16
CA GLY A 190 -12.15 4.70 -0.51
C GLY A 190 -12.34 3.80 0.70
N MET A 191 -11.33 3.64 1.54
CA MET A 191 -11.41 2.82 2.76
C MET A 191 -12.37 3.42 3.79
N VAL A 192 -12.34 4.74 3.98
CA VAL A 192 -13.26 5.45 4.87
C VAL A 192 -14.71 5.30 4.38
N TRP A 193 -14.95 5.35 3.08
CA TRP A 193 -16.25 5.08 2.48
C TRP A 193 -16.72 3.64 2.74
N LEU A 194 -15.88 2.66 2.48
CA LEU A 194 -16.14 1.24 2.76
C LEU A 194 -16.38 0.99 4.26
N GLY A 195 -15.73 1.77 5.13
CA GLY A 195 -15.95 1.75 6.59
C GLY A 195 -17.32 2.29 7.02
N GLY A 196 -18.14 2.77 6.08
CA GLY A 196 -19.49 3.25 6.32
C GLY A 196 -19.59 4.73 6.71
N ALA A 197 -18.56 5.51 6.44
CA ALA A 197 -18.63 6.96 6.63
C ALA A 197 -19.70 7.60 5.71
N ARG A 198 -20.38 8.61 6.22
CA ARG A 198 -21.41 9.32 5.45
C ARG A 198 -20.80 10.00 4.23
N VAL A 199 -21.41 9.78 3.04
CA VAL A 199 -20.94 10.35 1.76
C VAL A 199 -20.76 11.87 1.85
N ARG A 200 -21.63 12.58 2.55
CA ARG A 200 -21.51 14.02 2.80
C ARG A 200 -20.16 14.40 3.43
N ASN A 201 -19.71 13.62 4.40
CA ASN A 201 -18.43 13.84 5.08
C ASN A 201 -17.25 13.63 4.15
N LEU A 202 -17.35 12.62 3.27
CA LEU A 202 -16.33 12.34 2.25
C LEU A 202 -16.25 13.44 1.20
N LEU A 203 -17.39 13.96 0.74
CA LEU A 203 -17.44 15.09 -0.20
C LEU A 203 -16.80 16.35 0.40
N LEU A 204 -17.08 16.66 1.66
CA LEU A 204 -16.42 17.76 2.37
C LEU A 204 -14.91 17.56 2.42
N LEU A 205 -14.44 16.38 2.80
CA LEU A 205 -13.02 16.06 2.87
C LEU A 205 -12.34 16.10 1.50
N GLY A 206 -12.99 15.56 0.47
CA GLY A 206 -12.51 15.62 -0.91
C GLY A 206 -12.41 17.06 -1.43
N ALA A 207 -13.41 17.90 -1.11
CA ALA A 207 -13.41 19.32 -1.46
C ALA A 207 -12.25 20.11 -0.80
N PHE A 208 -11.80 19.71 0.39
CA PHE A 208 -10.62 20.29 1.03
C PHE A 208 -9.31 19.71 0.49
N ALA A 209 -9.26 18.42 0.20
CA ALA A 209 -8.05 17.75 -0.25
C ALA A 209 -7.68 18.09 -1.71
N ALA A 210 -8.68 18.22 -2.58
CA ALA A 210 -8.46 18.46 -4.01
C ALA A 210 -7.72 19.78 -4.29
N PRO A 211 -8.09 20.96 -3.73
CA PRO A 211 -7.36 22.20 -3.98
C PRO A 211 -5.94 22.18 -3.38
N LEU A 212 -5.71 21.49 -2.25
CA LEU A 212 -4.37 21.33 -1.68
C LEU A 212 -3.46 20.53 -2.61
N LEU A 213 -3.95 19.42 -3.18
CA LEU A 213 -3.21 18.62 -4.14
C LEU A 213 -3.00 19.39 -5.45
N ALA A 214 -4.01 20.11 -5.95
CA ALA A 214 -3.91 20.91 -7.15
C ALA A 214 -2.92 22.09 -6.96
N GLY A 215 -2.99 22.79 -5.84
CA GLY A 215 -2.05 23.87 -5.52
C GLY A 215 -0.62 23.38 -5.41
N ALA A 216 -0.40 22.23 -4.78
CA ALA A 216 0.91 21.61 -4.71
C ALA A 216 1.42 21.15 -6.08
N ALA A 217 0.54 20.66 -6.98
CA ALA A 217 0.89 20.27 -8.33
C ALA A 217 1.27 21.47 -9.22
N LEU A 218 0.62 22.62 -9.03
CA LEU A 218 0.89 23.84 -9.81
C LEU A 218 2.12 24.62 -9.31
N SER A 219 2.60 24.35 -8.09
CA SER A 219 3.76 25.04 -7.50
C SER A 219 5.12 24.43 -7.90
N GLN A 220 5.13 23.38 -8.72
CA GLN A 220 6.33 22.68 -9.20
C GLN A 220 6.45 22.68 -10.71
#